data_749072f622a377c63ddd6e126e6b8a26
#
_entry.id   749072f622a377c63ddd6e126e6b8a26
#
_cell.length_a   1.000
_cell.length_b   1.000
_cell.length_c   1.000
_cell.angle_alpha   90.00
_cell.angle_beta   90.00
_cell.angle_gamma   90.00
#
_symmetry.space_group_name_H-M   'P 1'
#
loop_
_entity.id
_entity.type
_entity.pdbx_description
1 polymer ?
#
loop_
_entity_poly.entity_id
_entity_poly.type
_entity_poly.pdbx_seq_one_letter_code
_entity_poly.pdbx_strand_id
1 'polypeptide(L)' 'MRAIYMKIEQIKETITIVKDYPIKGIVFKDITTLLENPDAFKSTVDIMVDKVKHLDFNRVVGVESRGFFWSGPIAY' A
#
# COMPACT_ATOMS: atom_id res chain seq x y z
N MET A 1 -1.09 0.80 22.71
CA MET A 1 -1.11 0.87 21.24
C MET A 1 0.08 1.65 20.72
N ARG A 2 0.80 1.08 19.78
CA ARG A 2 1.93 1.79 19.19
C ARG A 2 1.43 2.89 18.23
N ALA A 3 1.98 4.07 18.39
CA ALA A 3 1.65 5.22 17.54
C ALA A 3 2.80 5.45 16.54
N ILE A 4 3.13 4.42 15.75
CA ILE A 4 4.17 4.51 14.74
C ILE A 4 3.55 4.94 13.43
N TYR A 5 4.11 5.99 12.86
CA TYR A 5 3.70 6.50 11.57
C TYR A 5 4.92 6.59 10.67
N MET A 6 4.93 5.80 9.60
CA MET A 6 6.03 5.78 8.65
C MET A 6 5.79 6.83 7.56
N LYS A 7 6.85 7.55 7.23
CA LYS A 7 6.81 8.49 6.13
C LYS A 7 6.86 7.75 4.80
N ILE A 8 6.41 8.41 3.74
CA ILE A 8 6.35 7.82 2.40
C ILE A 8 7.70 7.24 1.98
N GLU A 9 8.80 7.96 2.26
CA GLU A 9 10.15 7.49 1.92
C GLU A 9 10.48 6.18 2.63
N GLN A 10 10.09 6.06 3.88
CA GLN A 10 10.32 4.85 4.67
C GLN A 10 9.47 3.69 4.15
N ILE A 11 8.23 3.99 3.73
CA ILE A 11 7.34 2.98 3.15
C ILE A 11 7.93 2.46 1.84
N LYS A 12 8.45 3.35 1.00
CA LYS A 12 9.10 2.95 -0.26
C LYS A 12 10.24 1.97 -0.04
N GLU A 13 10.98 2.13 1.05
CA GLU A 13 12.10 1.24 1.38
C GLU A 13 11.64 -0.17 1.70
N THR A 14 10.39 -0.37 2.06
CA THR A 14 9.85 -1.71 2.33
C THR A 14 9.48 -2.48 1.06
N ILE A 15 9.42 -1.80 -0.07
CA ILE A 15 9.07 -2.42 -1.35
C ILE A 15 10.32 -3.04 -1.96
N THR A 16 10.23 -4.32 -2.31
CA THR A 16 11.33 -5.03 -2.95
C THR A 16 11.34 -4.74 -4.45
N ILE A 17 12.51 -4.38 -4.96
CA ILE A 17 12.68 -4.12 -6.39
C ILE A 17 13.36 -5.32 -7.01
N VAL A 18 12.74 -5.89 -8.06
CA VAL A 18 13.28 -7.04 -8.79
C VAL A 18 13.57 -6.59 -10.22
N LYS A 19 14.85 -6.55 -10.58
CA LYS A 19 15.26 -6.16 -11.93
C LYS A 19 15.07 -7.33 -12.89
N ASP A 20 14.73 -6.99 -14.14
CA ASP A 20 14.60 -7.97 -15.23
C ASP A 20 13.57 -9.06 -14.90
N TYR A 21 12.43 -8.67 -14.34
CA TYR A 21 11.35 -9.57 -13.99
C TYR A 21 10.01 -8.98 -14.46
N PRO A 22 9.14 -9.77 -15.05
CA PRO A 22 9.31 -11.21 -15.38
C PRO A 22 10.19 -11.45 -16.61
N ILE A 23 10.55 -10.39 -17.32
CA ILE A 23 11.45 -10.50 -18.48
C ILE A 23 12.50 -9.39 -18.41
N LYS A 24 13.59 -9.57 -19.15
CA LYS A 24 14.67 -8.60 -19.20
C LYS A 24 14.17 -7.23 -19.62
N GLY A 25 14.66 -6.20 -18.94
CA GLY A 25 14.31 -4.80 -19.22
C GLY A 25 13.17 -4.28 -18.38
N ILE A 26 12.47 -5.12 -17.62
CA ILE A 26 11.38 -4.70 -16.76
C ILE A 26 11.84 -4.68 -15.31
N VAL A 27 11.56 -3.58 -14.61
CA VAL A 27 11.80 -3.46 -13.18
C VAL A 27 10.49 -3.70 -12.47
N PHE A 28 10.41 -4.81 -11.75
CA PHE A 28 9.21 -5.20 -11.02
C PHE A 28 9.32 -4.75 -9.56
N LYS A 29 8.25 -4.18 -9.04
CA LYS A 29 8.18 -3.76 -7.64
C LYS A 29 7.27 -4.73 -6.89
N ASP A 30 7.86 -5.45 -5.94
CA ASP A 30 7.14 -6.44 -5.14
C ASP A 30 6.68 -5.78 -3.84
N ILE A 31 5.36 -5.68 -3.66
CA ILE A 31 4.79 -5.05 -2.47
C ILE A 31 4.53 -6.03 -1.33
N THR A 32 4.81 -7.31 -1.50
CA THR A 32 4.55 -8.29 -0.44
C THR A 32 5.35 -7.98 0.82
N THR A 33 6.57 -7.48 0.67
CA THR A 33 7.38 -7.08 1.81
C THR A 33 6.82 -5.87 2.54
N LEU A 34 6.12 -4.98 1.82
CA LEU A 34 5.39 -3.89 2.44
C LEU A 34 4.17 -4.42 3.19
N LEU A 35 3.42 -5.33 2.57
CA LEU A 35 2.20 -5.88 3.14
C LEU A 35 2.44 -6.65 4.43
N GLU A 36 3.57 -7.33 4.53
CA GLU A 36 3.91 -8.11 5.72
C GLU A 36 4.54 -7.28 6.84
N ASN A 37 4.84 -6.01 6.58
CA ASN A 37 5.36 -5.09 7.58
C ASN A 37 4.17 -4.32 8.18
N PRO A 38 3.78 -4.59 9.44
CA PRO A 38 2.56 -4.02 10.01
C PRO A 38 2.59 -2.49 10.10
N ASP A 39 3.74 -1.90 10.38
CA ASP A 39 3.85 -0.44 10.45
C ASP A 39 3.73 0.20 9.07
N ALA A 40 4.36 -0.41 8.06
CA ALA A 40 4.29 0.07 6.69
C ALA A 40 2.88 -0.06 6.13
N PHE A 41 2.24 -1.20 6.36
CA PHE A 41 0.87 -1.43 5.89
C PHE A 41 -0.10 -0.44 6.51
N LYS A 42 -0.05 -0.30 7.83
CA LYS A 42 -0.93 0.63 8.55
C LYS A 42 -0.72 2.07 8.07
N SER A 43 0.53 2.50 7.98
CA SER A 43 0.84 3.87 7.56
C SER A 43 0.37 4.13 6.12
N THR A 44 0.52 3.15 5.24
CA THR A 44 0.05 3.28 3.86
C THR A 44 -1.46 3.45 3.80
N VAL A 45 -2.21 2.63 4.54
CA VAL A 45 -3.68 2.74 4.61
C VAL A 45 -4.07 4.11 5.16
N ASP A 46 -3.44 4.55 6.24
CA ASP A 46 -3.75 5.84 6.87
C ASP A 46 -3.49 7.00 5.91
N ILE A 47 -2.40 6.95 5.15
CA ILE A 47 -2.08 7.99 4.16
C ILE A 47 -3.13 8.00 3.05
N MET A 48 -3.53 6.84 2.57
CA MET A 48 -4.56 6.75 1.53
C MET A 48 -5.89 7.30 2.02
N VAL A 49 -6.28 6.95 3.24
CA VAL A 49 -7.51 7.46 3.84
C VAL A 49 -7.46 8.98 3.97
N ASP A 50 -6.34 9.52 4.45
CA ASP A 50 -6.18 10.97 4.59
C ASP A 50 -6.36 11.71 3.26
N LYS A 51 -5.95 11.10 2.16
CA LYS A 51 -6.05 11.73 0.84
C LYS A 51 -7.46 11.76 0.30
N VAL A 52 -8.34 10.86 0.74
CA VAL A 52 -9.68 10.72 0.15
C VAL A 52 -10.82 10.98 1.13
N LYS A 53 -10.55 11.07 2.42
CA LYS A 53 -11.61 11.17 3.44
C LYS A 53 -12.47 12.42 3.31
N HIS A 54 -11.98 13.44 2.63
CA HIS A 54 -12.73 14.67 2.40
C HIS A 54 -13.72 14.58 1.22
N LEU A 55 -13.66 13.49 0.47
CA LEU A 55 -14.53 13.27 -0.68
C LEU A 55 -15.86 12.66 -0.21
N ASP A 56 -16.92 13.03 -0.89
CA ASP A 56 -18.26 12.52 -0.58
C ASP A 56 -18.51 11.24 -1.37
N PHE A 57 -18.33 10.09 -0.71
CA PHE A 57 -18.57 8.79 -1.33
C PHE A 57 -19.04 7.80 -0.26
N ASN A 58 -19.65 6.70 -0.70
CA ASN A 58 -20.14 5.66 0.21
C ASN A 58 -19.74 4.24 -0.24
N ARG A 59 -18.84 4.12 -1.19
CA ARG A 59 -18.32 2.82 -1.66
C ARG A 59 -16.84 2.93 -1.94
N VAL A 60 -16.13 1.84 -1.68
CA VAL A 60 -14.72 1.69 -2.04
C VAL A 60 -14.62 0.44 -2.90
N VAL A 61 -14.04 0.58 -4.09
CA VAL A 61 -13.91 -0.52 -5.06
C VAL A 61 -12.44 -0.79 -5.30
N GLY A 62 -12.06 -2.06 -5.21
CA GLY A 62 -10.71 -2.52 -5.54
C GLY A 62 -10.74 -3.38 -6.79
N VAL A 63 -9.72 -3.23 -7.63
CA VAL A 63 -9.57 -4.03 -8.85
C VAL A 63 -8.56 -5.13 -8.60
N GLU A 64 -8.94 -6.39 -8.89
CA GLU A 64 -8.11 -7.56 -8.70
C GLU A 64 -7.71 -7.79 -7.23
N SER A 65 -6.92 -8.81 -6.99
CA SER A 65 -6.46 -9.15 -5.64
C SER A 65 -5.65 -8.03 -5.01
N ARG A 66 -4.82 -7.35 -5.80
CA ARG A 66 -4.00 -6.25 -5.29
C ARG A 66 -4.84 -5.09 -4.80
N GLY A 67 -5.88 -4.75 -5.55
CA GLY A 67 -6.81 -3.70 -5.11
C GLY A 67 -7.56 -4.12 -3.85
N PHE A 68 -7.86 -5.39 -3.72
CA PHE A 68 -8.57 -5.94 -2.57
C PHE A 68 -7.78 -5.79 -1.27
N PHE A 69 -6.46 -5.89 -1.32
CA PHE A 69 -5.62 -5.68 -0.13
C PHE A 69 -5.84 -4.29 0.48
N TRP A 70 -6.17 -3.32 -0.34
CA TRP A 70 -6.33 -1.93 0.09
C TRP A 70 -7.77 -1.53 0.31
N SER A 71 -8.69 -2.00 -0.55
CA SER A 71 -10.08 -1.57 -0.52
C SER A 71 -10.77 -1.91 0.80
N GLY A 72 -10.53 -3.10 1.33
CA GLY A 72 -11.10 -3.51 2.61
C GLY A 72 -10.65 -2.62 3.76
N PRO A 73 -9.35 -2.50 4.01
CA PRO A 73 -8.84 -1.64 5.08
C PRO A 73 -9.24 -0.18 4.92
N ILE A 74 -9.25 0.35 3.69
CA ILE A 74 -9.63 1.74 3.46
C ILE A 74 -11.12 1.95 3.78
N ALA A 75 -11.95 1.01 3.38
CA ALA A 75 -13.38 1.07 3.69
C ALA A 75 -13.64 1.01 5.19
N TYR A 76 -12.90 0.14 5.87
CA TYR A 76 -13.03 -0.02 7.32
C TYR A 76 -12.60 1.24 8.05
#